data_67f81cd88f2bf916f8680ffc05a294ce
#
_entry.id   67f81cd88f2bf916f8680ffc05a294ce
#
_cell.length_a   1.000
_cell.length_b   1.000
_cell.length_c   1.000
_cell.angle_alpha   90.00
_cell.angle_beta   90.00
_cell.angle_gamma   90.00
#
_symmetry.space_group_name_H-M   'P 1'
#
loop_
_entity.id
_entity.type
_entity.pdbx_description
1 polymer ?
#
loop_
_entity_poly.entity_id
_entity_poly.type
_entity_poly.pdbx_seq_one_letter_code
_entity_poly.pdbx_strand_id
1 'polypeptide(L)'
;CSSDLNRIITLGDIDEENANDIIQFIHEINYLDAEKTESKREPITIIVNSYGGDIYRGFGVVDAIKDSVTPIHTVCYGAALSMGFIIMASGHKRSASKHSTFMYHEILWSLNDEKLSSHKREVEEGKRIMDIYDSIILECTNLTKKQLDIVKKEHRDWYMSAEDALVYGIIDEIC
;
A
#
# COMPACT_ATOMS: atom_id res chain seq x y z
N CYS A 1 -12.98 -29.86 -10.48
CA CYS A 1 -12.49 -28.81 -11.39
C CYS A 1 -12.80 -27.45 -10.80
N SER A 2 -11.90 -26.90 -10.01
CA SER A 2 -12.03 -25.55 -9.46
C SER A 2 -10.68 -24.81 -9.49
N SER A 3 -9.92 -25.04 -10.55
CA SER A 3 -8.53 -24.58 -10.63
C SER A 3 -8.32 -23.26 -11.38
N ASP A 4 -9.36 -22.59 -11.86
CA ASP A 4 -9.19 -21.44 -12.75
C ASP A 4 -9.85 -20.15 -12.20
N LEU A 5 -9.86 -19.97 -10.89
CA LEU A 5 -10.12 -18.66 -10.32
C LEU A 5 -8.92 -17.77 -10.70
N ASN A 6 -9.20 -16.74 -11.48
CA ASN A 6 -8.20 -15.71 -11.74
C ASN A 6 -7.74 -15.13 -10.38
N ARG A 7 -6.46 -15.30 -10.05
CA ARG A 7 -5.87 -14.79 -8.80
C ARG A 7 -5.19 -13.44 -9.00
N ILE A 8 -5.67 -12.68 -9.98
CA ILE A 8 -5.13 -11.38 -10.33
C ILE A 8 -6.23 -10.34 -10.19
N ILE A 9 -5.95 -9.29 -9.46
CA ILE A 9 -6.80 -8.11 -9.32
C ILE A 9 -5.96 -6.85 -9.51
N THR A 10 -6.59 -5.79 -10.04
CA THR A 10 -5.92 -4.50 -10.26
C THR A 10 -6.38 -3.49 -9.23
N LEU A 11 -5.43 -2.79 -8.61
CA LEU A 11 -5.67 -1.65 -7.74
C LEU A 11 -5.38 -0.35 -8.52
N GLY A 12 -6.43 0.44 -8.71
CA GLY A 12 -6.38 1.83 -9.16
C GLY A 12 -6.30 2.80 -7.98
N ASP A 13 -6.98 3.94 -8.09
CA ASP A 13 -7.10 4.90 -6.98
C ASP A 13 -7.85 4.27 -5.81
N ILE A 14 -7.44 4.64 -4.59
CA ILE A 14 -7.99 4.06 -3.37
C ILE A 14 -9.26 4.81 -2.98
N ASP A 15 -10.37 4.36 -3.49
CA ASP A 15 -11.73 4.76 -3.13
C ASP A 15 -12.47 3.63 -2.41
N GLU A 16 -13.77 3.80 -2.20
CA GLU A 16 -14.60 2.81 -1.49
C GLU A 16 -14.75 1.51 -2.27
N GLU A 17 -15.01 1.61 -3.56
CA GLU A 17 -15.24 0.46 -4.44
C GLU A 17 -13.96 -0.37 -4.58
N ASN A 18 -12.88 0.25 -5.02
CA ASN A 18 -11.59 -0.42 -5.25
C ASN A 18 -11.03 -1.06 -3.97
N ALA A 19 -11.09 -0.36 -2.83
CA ALA A 19 -10.58 -0.90 -1.57
C ALA A 19 -11.41 -2.10 -1.10
N ASN A 20 -12.74 -2.01 -1.15
CA ASN A 20 -13.62 -3.11 -0.76
C ASN A 20 -13.44 -4.32 -1.67
N ASP A 21 -13.32 -4.13 -2.97
CA ASP A 21 -13.11 -5.20 -3.94
C ASP A 21 -11.81 -5.97 -3.67
N ILE A 22 -10.71 -5.26 -3.39
CA ILE A 22 -9.44 -5.90 -3.03
C ILE A 22 -9.56 -6.70 -1.73
N ILE A 23 -10.14 -6.11 -0.68
CA ILE A 23 -10.30 -6.76 0.62
C ILE A 23 -11.18 -8.02 0.47
N GLN A 24 -12.32 -7.89 -0.21
CA GLN A 24 -13.23 -9.02 -0.45
C GLN A 24 -12.52 -10.12 -1.23
N PHE A 25 -11.82 -9.78 -2.31
CA PHE A 25 -11.10 -10.73 -3.14
C PHE A 25 -10.03 -11.52 -2.34
N ILE A 26 -9.26 -10.84 -1.49
CA ILE A 26 -8.29 -11.49 -0.60
C ILE A 26 -8.98 -12.48 0.33
N HIS A 27 -10.10 -12.08 0.96
CA HIS A 27 -10.84 -12.95 1.88
C HIS A 27 -11.47 -14.15 1.18
N GLU A 28 -12.02 -13.98 -0.03
CA GLU A 28 -12.58 -15.08 -0.82
C GLU A 28 -11.51 -16.13 -1.17
N ILE A 29 -10.33 -15.68 -1.61
CA ILE A 29 -9.22 -16.59 -1.92
C ILE A 29 -8.69 -17.27 -0.64
N ASN A 30 -8.55 -16.54 0.46
CA ASN A 30 -8.15 -17.12 1.74
C ASN A 30 -9.12 -18.20 2.21
N TYR A 31 -10.43 -17.99 2.04
CA TYR A 31 -11.45 -18.99 2.36
C TYR A 31 -11.28 -20.27 1.51
N LEU A 32 -11.04 -20.12 0.21
CA LEU A 32 -10.81 -21.25 -0.69
C LEU A 32 -9.48 -21.99 -0.42
N ASP A 33 -8.51 -21.29 0.15
CA ASP A 33 -7.20 -21.85 0.47
C ASP A 33 -7.09 -22.31 1.93
N ALA A 34 -8.13 -22.20 2.74
CA ALA A 34 -8.10 -22.49 4.18
C ALA A 34 -7.63 -23.92 4.49
N GLU A 35 -8.10 -24.91 3.69
CA GLU A 35 -7.74 -26.32 3.86
C GLU A 35 -6.44 -26.71 3.13
N LYS A 36 -5.82 -25.79 2.39
CA LYS A 36 -4.55 -26.06 1.67
C LYS A 36 -3.37 -25.84 2.60
N THR A 37 -2.36 -26.70 2.49
CA THR A 37 -1.06 -26.42 3.09
C THR A 37 -0.42 -25.20 2.41
N GLU A 38 0.40 -24.47 3.13
CA GLU A 38 1.04 -23.24 2.64
C GLU A 38 1.73 -23.43 1.28
N SER A 39 2.46 -24.52 1.11
CA SER A 39 3.16 -24.84 -0.15
C SER A 39 2.24 -25.13 -1.36
N LYS A 40 0.93 -25.24 -1.14
CA LYS A 40 -0.08 -25.47 -2.19
C LYS A 40 -0.96 -24.25 -2.45
N ARG A 41 -0.73 -23.16 -1.73
CA ARG A 41 -1.44 -21.91 -1.93
C ARG A 41 -0.75 -21.13 -3.03
N GLU A 42 -1.42 -21.01 -4.18
CA GLU A 42 -0.94 -20.17 -5.27
C GLU A 42 -1.11 -18.70 -4.90
N PRO A 43 -0.14 -17.83 -5.16
CA PRO A 43 -0.21 -16.43 -4.78
C PRO A 43 -1.39 -15.68 -5.41
N ILE A 44 -1.88 -14.68 -4.68
CA ILE A 44 -2.71 -13.61 -5.23
C ILE A 44 -1.77 -12.57 -5.84
N THR A 45 -2.07 -12.09 -7.02
CA THR A 45 -1.34 -10.97 -7.64
C THR A 45 -2.19 -9.71 -7.61
N ILE A 46 -1.70 -8.66 -6.96
CA ILE A 46 -2.30 -7.32 -6.99
C ILE A 46 -1.47 -6.46 -7.93
N ILE A 47 -2.05 -6.11 -9.09
CA ILE A 47 -1.44 -5.16 -10.01
C ILE A 47 -1.73 -3.76 -9.49
N VAL A 48 -0.67 -3.01 -9.15
CA VAL A 48 -0.78 -1.64 -8.62
C VAL A 48 -0.47 -0.63 -9.73
N ASN A 49 -1.44 0.22 -10.02
CA ASN A 49 -1.28 1.42 -10.83
C ASN A 49 -2.16 2.51 -10.22
N SER A 50 -1.66 3.16 -9.18
CA SER A 50 -2.44 4.01 -8.27
C SER A 50 -1.74 5.32 -7.96
N TYR A 51 -2.49 6.40 -8.03
CA TYR A 51 -2.05 7.73 -7.55
C TYR A 51 -2.30 7.94 -6.05
N GLY A 52 -2.86 6.96 -5.37
CA GLY A 52 -3.21 7.03 -3.95
C GLY A 52 -4.72 7.18 -3.72
N GLY A 53 -5.12 7.79 -2.63
CA GLY A 53 -6.52 8.03 -2.28
C GLY A 53 -6.78 7.99 -0.78
N ASP A 54 -7.96 7.48 -0.37
CA ASP A 54 -8.40 7.47 1.02
C ASP A 54 -7.49 6.64 1.92
N ILE A 55 -6.98 7.28 2.97
CA ILE A 55 -5.97 6.67 3.84
C ILE A 55 -6.55 5.57 4.74
N TYR A 56 -7.77 5.73 5.26
CA TYR A 56 -8.38 4.70 6.11
C TYR A 56 -8.72 3.44 5.33
N ARG A 57 -9.24 3.61 4.11
CA ARG A 57 -9.50 2.50 3.20
C ARG A 57 -8.23 1.79 2.78
N GLY A 58 -7.18 2.56 2.52
CA GLY A 58 -5.87 2.02 2.20
C GLY A 58 -5.25 1.22 3.35
N PHE A 59 -5.41 1.65 4.61
CA PHE A 59 -5.00 0.85 5.77
C PHE A 59 -5.76 -0.48 5.82
N GLY A 60 -7.05 -0.49 5.52
CA GLY A 60 -7.82 -1.74 5.43
C GLY A 60 -7.26 -2.71 4.39
N VAL A 61 -6.81 -2.20 3.24
CA VAL A 61 -6.14 -3.03 2.21
C VAL A 61 -4.78 -3.54 2.71
N VAL A 62 -3.98 -2.70 3.38
CA VAL A 62 -2.70 -3.11 3.97
C VAL A 62 -2.89 -4.22 5.00
N ASP A 63 -3.87 -4.08 5.89
CA ASP A 63 -4.18 -5.08 6.90
C ASP A 63 -4.64 -6.39 6.26
N ALA A 64 -5.51 -6.34 5.24
CA ALA A 64 -5.93 -7.52 4.50
C ALA A 64 -4.77 -8.24 3.81
N ILE A 65 -3.78 -7.50 3.28
CA ILE A 65 -2.56 -8.08 2.72
C ILE A 65 -1.73 -8.76 3.81
N LYS A 66 -1.47 -8.08 4.93
CA LYS A 66 -0.64 -8.58 6.01
C LYS A 66 -1.25 -9.81 6.71
N ASP A 67 -2.57 -9.83 6.87
CA ASP A 67 -3.31 -10.92 7.52
C ASP A 67 -3.59 -12.09 6.57
N SER A 68 -3.26 -11.96 5.27
CA SER A 68 -3.55 -13.00 4.29
C SER A 68 -2.72 -14.27 4.55
N VAL A 69 -3.42 -15.41 4.68
CA VAL A 69 -2.78 -16.73 4.76
C VAL A 69 -2.29 -17.22 3.40
N THR A 70 -2.82 -16.67 2.30
CA THR A 70 -2.36 -16.91 0.94
C THR A 70 -1.31 -15.85 0.59
N PRO A 71 -0.13 -16.22 0.04
CA PRO A 71 0.88 -15.24 -0.33
C PRO A 71 0.33 -14.18 -1.30
N ILE A 72 0.68 -12.93 -1.09
CA ILE A 72 0.27 -11.83 -1.96
C ILE A 72 1.50 -11.23 -2.64
N HIS A 73 1.47 -11.20 -3.98
CA HIS A 73 2.46 -10.54 -4.81
C HIS A 73 1.89 -9.21 -5.29
N THR A 74 2.55 -8.11 -4.98
CA THR A 74 2.24 -6.79 -5.53
C THR A 74 3.15 -6.51 -6.71
N VAL A 75 2.57 -6.03 -7.82
CA VAL A 75 3.30 -5.75 -9.06
C VAL A 75 2.95 -4.35 -9.54
N CYS A 76 3.91 -3.44 -9.56
CA CYS A 76 3.66 -2.08 -10.04
C CYS A 76 3.83 -1.98 -11.56
N TYR A 77 2.77 -1.55 -12.25
CA TYR A 77 2.80 -1.11 -13.64
C TYR A 77 2.37 0.37 -13.71
N GLY A 78 3.31 1.26 -13.96
CA GLY A 78 3.06 2.69 -14.06
C GLY A 78 3.36 3.45 -12.77
N ALA A 79 2.44 3.53 -11.82
CA ALA A 79 2.60 4.35 -10.63
C ALA A 79 2.15 3.65 -9.34
N ALA A 80 2.90 3.87 -8.26
CA ALA A 80 2.51 3.55 -6.88
C ALA A 80 2.81 4.77 -6.01
N LEU A 81 1.86 5.71 -5.91
CA LEU A 81 2.04 6.99 -5.26
C LEU A 81 1.22 7.07 -3.98
N SER A 82 1.70 7.83 -2.98
CA SER A 82 0.94 8.12 -1.76
C SER A 82 0.44 6.83 -1.09
N MET A 83 -0.86 6.66 -0.88
CA MET A 83 -1.44 5.44 -0.31
C MET A 83 -1.15 4.19 -1.15
N GLY A 84 -1.06 4.31 -2.48
CA GLY A 84 -0.66 3.23 -3.38
C GLY A 84 0.78 2.76 -3.14
N PHE A 85 1.66 3.64 -2.67
CA PHE A 85 3.04 3.32 -2.31
C PHE A 85 3.11 2.32 -1.13
N ILE A 86 2.37 2.55 -0.04
CA ILE A 86 2.41 1.63 1.09
C ILE A 86 1.68 0.31 0.82
N ILE A 87 0.60 0.33 0.04
CA ILE A 87 -0.06 -0.91 -0.39
C ILE A 87 0.91 -1.76 -1.22
N MET A 88 1.62 -1.12 -2.17
CA MET A 88 2.65 -1.79 -2.98
C MET A 88 3.76 -2.40 -2.10
N ALA A 89 4.25 -1.64 -1.11
CA ALA A 89 5.32 -2.08 -0.21
C ALA A 89 4.88 -3.17 0.78
N SER A 90 3.58 -3.38 0.98
CA SER A 90 3.03 -4.34 1.95
C SER A 90 2.90 -5.76 1.40
N GLY A 91 3.13 -6.00 0.11
CA GLY A 91 3.11 -7.33 -0.49
C GLY A 91 4.17 -8.27 0.08
N HIS A 92 3.88 -9.58 0.13
CA HIS A 92 4.84 -10.60 0.56
C HIS A 92 5.98 -10.81 -0.45
N LYS A 93 5.70 -10.60 -1.74
CA LYS A 93 6.66 -10.44 -2.82
C LYS A 93 6.26 -9.20 -3.62
N ARG A 94 7.25 -8.40 -4.03
CA ARG A 94 7.02 -7.08 -4.62
C ARG A 94 7.89 -6.90 -5.85
N SER A 95 7.26 -6.59 -6.99
CA SER A 95 7.98 -6.37 -8.23
C SER A 95 7.45 -5.13 -8.97
N ALA A 96 8.24 -4.59 -9.86
CA ALA A 96 7.82 -3.45 -10.66
C ALA A 96 8.38 -3.50 -12.07
N SER A 97 7.65 -2.94 -13.03
CA SER A 97 8.21 -2.69 -14.35
C SER A 97 9.26 -1.56 -14.30
N LYS A 98 10.20 -1.62 -15.24
CA LYS A 98 11.35 -0.67 -15.31
C LYS A 98 10.95 0.81 -15.28
N HIS A 99 9.80 1.17 -15.83
CA HIS A 99 9.34 2.54 -15.93
C HIS A 99 8.35 2.94 -14.83
N SER A 100 8.20 2.10 -13.79
CA SER A 100 7.33 2.41 -12.66
C SER A 100 7.91 3.55 -11.82
N THR A 101 7.00 4.38 -11.30
CA THR A 101 7.32 5.52 -10.44
C THR A 101 6.68 5.32 -9.08
N PHE A 102 7.43 5.60 -8.04
CA PHE A 102 6.98 5.55 -6.66
C PHE A 102 7.02 6.94 -6.05
N MET A 103 6.14 7.25 -5.09
CA MET A 103 6.18 8.53 -4.43
C MET A 103 5.71 8.43 -2.98
N TYR A 104 6.54 8.96 -2.09
CA TYR A 104 6.22 9.23 -0.70
C TYR A 104 6.05 10.73 -0.47
N HIS A 105 5.04 11.10 0.29
CA HIS A 105 4.83 12.46 0.76
C HIS A 105 4.14 12.48 2.14
N GLU A 106 4.14 13.64 2.77
CA GLU A 106 3.30 13.89 3.95
C GLU A 106 1.81 13.79 3.57
N ILE A 107 0.99 13.19 4.43
CA ILE A 107 -0.44 13.04 4.14
C ILE A 107 -1.11 14.40 3.94
N LEU A 108 -2.05 14.45 3.00
CA LEU A 108 -2.93 15.60 2.83
C LEU A 108 -4.11 15.46 3.79
N TRP A 109 -4.29 16.45 4.65
CA TRP A 109 -5.36 16.45 5.63
C TRP A 109 -6.21 17.72 5.50
N SER A 110 -7.50 17.56 5.23
CA SER A 110 -8.42 18.69 5.09
C SER A 110 -9.06 19.03 6.41
N LEU A 111 -9.03 20.31 6.79
CA LEU A 111 -9.77 20.83 7.92
C LEU A 111 -11.13 21.34 7.40
N ASN A 112 -12.22 20.89 8.00
CA ASN A 112 -13.56 21.38 7.71
C ASN A 112 -13.82 22.69 8.43
N ASP A 113 -14.85 23.46 7.98
CA ASP A 113 -15.30 24.71 8.62
C ASP A 113 -16.01 24.44 9.96
N GLU A 114 -15.21 24.14 10.99
CA GLU A 114 -15.67 23.81 12.33
C GLU A 114 -15.09 24.78 13.38
N LYS A 115 -15.49 24.56 14.65
CA LYS A 115 -14.97 25.32 15.79
C LYS A 115 -13.46 25.10 15.95
N LEU A 116 -12.72 26.11 16.43
CA LEU A 116 -11.27 26.04 16.69
C LEU A 116 -10.85 24.82 17.52
N SER A 117 -11.68 24.39 18.46
CA SER A 117 -11.43 23.18 19.27
C SER A 117 -11.50 21.87 18.46
N SER A 118 -12.26 21.82 17.38
CA SER A 118 -12.31 20.68 16.44
C SER A 118 -11.05 20.62 15.60
N HIS A 119 -10.57 21.76 15.10
CA HIS A 119 -9.31 21.83 14.32
C HIS A 119 -8.12 21.25 15.10
N LYS A 120 -8.05 21.49 16.41
CA LYS A 120 -6.98 20.90 17.23
C LYS A 120 -7.04 19.37 17.21
N ARG A 121 -8.23 18.79 17.38
CA ARG A 121 -8.42 17.33 17.33
C ARG A 121 -8.12 16.74 15.94
N GLU A 122 -8.53 17.44 14.90
CA GLU A 122 -8.22 17.06 13.51
C GLU A 122 -6.71 17.04 13.26
N VAL A 123 -5.96 18.01 13.74
CA VAL A 123 -4.49 18.03 13.63
C VAL A 123 -3.85 16.89 14.45
N GLU A 124 -4.36 16.59 15.64
CA GLU A 124 -3.89 15.46 16.46
C GLU A 124 -4.16 14.12 15.76
N GLU A 125 -5.34 13.97 15.14
CA GLU A 125 -5.68 12.78 14.34
C GLU A 125 -4.79 12.66 13.09
N GLY A 126 -4.59 13.74 12.33
CA GLY A 126 -3.70 13.73 11.19
C GLY A 126 -2.27 13.29 11.55
N LYS A 127 -1.75 13.73 12.71
CA LYS A 127 -0.44 13.29 13.21
C LYS A 127 -0.43 11.80 13.54
N ARG A 128 -1.46 11.31 14.23
CA ARG A 128 -1.60 9.88 14.57
C ARG A 128 -1.63 9.02 13.29
N ILE A 129 -2.37 9.45 12.29
CA ILE A 129 -2.46 8.77 11.00
C ILE A 129 -1.12 8.79 10.27
N MET A 130 -0.40 9.92 10.28
CA MET A 130 0.93 10.03 9.70
C MET A 130 1.94 9.09 10.39
N ASP A 131 1.86 8.93 11.70
CA ASP A 131 2.71 8.01 12.44
C ASP A 131 2.44 6.55 12.06
N ILE A 132 1.17 6.17 11.85
CA ILE A 132 0.81 4.83 11.35
C ILE A 132 1.35 4.63 9.93
N TYR A 133 1.14 5.60 9.03
CA TYR A 133 1.62 5.57 7.66
C TYR A 133 3.14 5.34 7.62
N ASP A 134 3.91 6.14 8.37
CA ASP A 134 5.36 6.00 8.47
C ASP A 134 5.77 4.65 9.07
N SER A 135 5.06 4.16 10.09
CA SER A 135 5.40 2.89 10.73
C SER A 135 5.28 1.71 9.76
N ILE A 136 4.25 1.69 8.92
CA ILE A 136 4.08 0.66 7.88
C ILE A 136 5.25 0.69 6.89
N ILE A 137 5.66 1.89 6.45
CA ILE A 137 6.80 2.04 5.53
C ILE A 137 8.09 1.52 6.15
N LEU A 138 8.38 1.90 7.40
CA LEU A 138 9.58 1.48 8.11
C LEU A 138 9.62 -0.03 8.37
N GLU A 139 8.46 -0.65 8.51
CA GLU A 139 8.31 -2.10 8.69
C GLU A 139 8.51 -2.88 7.39
N CYS A 140 8.02 -2.33 6.27
CA CYS A 140 7.99 -3.02 4.97
C CYS A 140 9.20 -2.73 4.09
N THR A 141 10.03 -1.72 4.40
CA THR A 141 11.11 -1.24 3.52
C THR A 141 12.44 -1.04 4.28
N ASN A 142 13.50 -0.72 3.54
CA ASN A 142 14.80 -0.32 4.12
C ASN A 142 14.90 1.19 4.37
N LEU A 143 13.81 1.93 4.21
CA LEU A 143 13.77 3.35 4.51
C LEU A 143 13.95 3.60 6.00
N THR A 144 14.57 4.72 6.32
CA THR A 144 14.83 5.13 7.71
C THR A 144 13.93 6.27 8.12
N LYS A 145 13.58 6.34 9.41
CA LYS A 145 12.82 7.46 9.96
C LYS A 145 13.46 8.81 9.61
N LYS A 146 14.80 8.90 9.61
CA LYS A 146 15.52 10.12 9.25
C LYS A 146 15.23 10.58 7.82
N GLN A 147 15.12 9.65 6.86
CA GLN A 147 14.79 9.98 5.47
C GLN A 147 13.36 10.50 5.36
N LEU A 148 12.39 9.84 6.01
CA LEU A 148 10.99 10.29 6.03
C LEU A 148 10.85 11.66 6.71
N ASP A 149 11.53 11.89 7.84
CA ASP A 149 11.50 13.17 8.56
C ASP A 149 12.10 14.33 7.73
N ILE A 150 13.11 14.07 6.89
CA ILE A 150 13.67 15.06 5.97
C ILE A 150 12.63 15.47 4.93
N VAL A 151 11.95 14.50 4.30
CA VAL A 151 10.90 14.75 3.29
C VAL A 151 9.79 15.62 3.88
N LYS A 152 9.30 15.25 5.08
CA LYS A 152 8.26 16.03 5.80
C LYS A 152 8.73 17.44 6.15
N LYS A 153 9.95 17.59 6.65
CA LYS A 153 10.53 18.90 6.99
C LYS A 153 10.70 19.81 5.78
N GLU A 154 11.00 19.23 4.62
CA GLU A 154 11.16 19.96 3.35
C GLU A 154 9.82 20.18 2.63
N HIS A 155 8.71 19.64 3.14
CA HIS A 155 7.36 19.71 2.54
C HIS A 155 7.35 19.36 1.06
N ARG A 156 8.04 18.28 0.68
CA ARG A 156 8.20 17.86 -0.70
C ARG A 156 7.63 16.50 -0.99
N ASP A 157 7.27 16.25 -2.23
CA ASP A 157 7.00 14.92 -2.75
C ASP A 157 8.32 14.26 -3.12
N TRP A 158 8.54 13.04 -2.62
CA TRP A 158 9.75 12.29 -2.90
C TRP A 158 9.46 11.21 -3.94
N TYR A 159 9.76 11.53 -5.20
CA TYR A 159 9.63 10.60 -6.30
C TYR A 159 10.86 9.70 -6.40
N MET A 160 10.63 8.44 -6.74
CA MET A 160 11.64 7.38 -6.85
C MET A 160 11.41 6.58 -8.12
N SER A 161 12.49 6.21 -8.81
CA SER A 161 12.48 5.27 -9.92
C SER A 161 12.31 3.83 -9.43
N ALA A 162 12.15 2.87 -10.35
CA ALA A 162 12.15 1.46 -10.00
C ALA A 162 13.50 1.01 -9.40
N GLU A 163 14.62 1.58 -9.87
CA GLU A 163 15.95 1.34 -9.35
C GLU A 163 16.09 1.87 -7.91
N ASP A 164 15.60 3.07 -7.64
CA ASP A 164 15.57 3.61 -6.27
C ASP A 164 14.71 2.74 -5.36
N ALA A 165 13.53 2.34 -5.84
CA ALA A 165 12.61 1.49 -5.09
C ALA A 165 13.23 0.14 -4.72
N LEU A 166 14.04 -0.44 -5.61
CA LEU A 166 14.80 -1.67 -5.34
C LEU A 166 15.87 -1.42 -4.25
N VAL A 167 16.62 -0.33 -4.35
CA VAL A 167 17.67 0.03 -3.35
C VAL A 167 17.04 0.25 -1.97
N TYR A 168 15.90 0.92 -1.91
CA TYR A 168 15.20 1.19 -0.65
C TYR A 168 14.33 0.03 -0.14
N GLY A 169 14.33 -1.12 -0.84
CA GLY A 169 13.57 -2.29 -0.43
C GLY A 169 12.05 -2.10 -0.50
N ILE A 170 11.58 -1.17 -1.32
CA ILE A 170 10.16 -0.97 -1.62
C ILE A 170 9.68 -2.10 -2.52
N ILE A 171 10.53 -2.55 -3.41
CA ILE A 171 10.35 -3.74 -4.25
C ILE A 171 11.53 -4.70 -4.09
N ASP A 172 11.31 -5.97 -4.47
CA ASP A 172 12.31 -7.04 -4.39
C ASP A 172 12.97 -7.30 -5.73
N GLU A 173 12.32 -6.94 -6.86
CA GLU A 173 12.83 -7.16 -8.21
C GLU A 173 12.23 -6.17 -9.23
N ILE A 174 12.96 -5.91 -10.30
CA ILE A 174 12.48 -5.20 -11.51
C ILE A 174 12.27 -6.27 -12.59
N CYS A 175 11.05 -6.35 -13.17
CA CYS A 175 10.66 -7.30 -14.21
C CYS A 175 10.62 -6.64 -15.61
#